data_de6808e97eeef113d5a15153ca9d2378
#
_entry.id   de6808e97eeef113d5a15153ca9d2378
#
_cell.length_a   1.000
_cell.length_b   1.000
_cell.length_c   1.000
_cell.angle_alpha   90.00
_cell.angle_beta   90.00
_cell.angle_gamma   90.00
#
_symmetry.space_group_name_H-M   'P 1'
#
loop_
_entity.id
_entity.type
_entity.pdbx_description
1 polymer ?
#
loop_
_entity_poly.entity_id
_entity_poly.type
_entity_poly.pdbx_seq_one_letter_code
_entity_poly.pdbx_strand_id
1 'polypeptide(L)'
;VRPEVAEDLDAHDCITFEKVTSPDHWQLGTGKARRPVPVHSRMIVNTAEAAIEAATAGLGLTRVLSYQVARPVAEGRLEIVLEGEEPEPWPVNLVYGDGLVPQKLRAFIDFAAPRLEAALRPPARP
;
A
#
# COMPACT_ATOMS: atom_id res chain seq x y z
N VAL A 1 5.87 -19.99 6.72
CA VAL A 1 4.48 -20.08 7.20
C VAL A 1 3.78 -18.75 6.94
N ARG A 2 2.62 -18.83 6.33
CA ARG A 2 1.82 -17.65 5.97
C ARG A 2 1.21 -17.02 7.24
N PRO A 3 1.32 -15.72 7.46
CA PRO A 3 0.65 -15.06 8.58
C PRO A 3 -0.87 -15.05 8.37
N GLU A 4 -1.62 -15.36 9.41
CA GLU A 4 -3.08 -15.40 9.36
C GLU A 4 -3.72 -14.21 10.10
N VAL A 5 -3.05 -13.72 11.14
CA VAL A 5 -3.46 -12.55 11.90
C VAL A 5 -2.30 -11.56 12.02
N ALA A 6 -2.63 -10.31 12.36
CA ALA A 6 -1.64 -9.24 12.43
C ALA A 6 -0.51 -9.56 13.43
N GLU A 7 -0.83 -10.20 14.52
CA GLU A 7 0.13 -10.56 15.57
C GLU A 7 1.17 -11.58 15.09
N ASP A 8 0.90 -12.32 14.03
CA ASP A 8 1.87 -13.24 13.42
C ASP A 8 3.07 -12.52 12.82
N LEU A 9 2.98 -11.21 12.60
CA LEU A 9 4.10 -10.41 12.09
C LEU A 9 5.33 -10.48 13.00
N ASP A 10 5.14 -10.73 14.29
CA ASP A 10 6.24 -10.89 15.25
C ASP A 10 7.17 -12.07 14.89
N ALA A 11 6.62 -13.08 14.25
CA ALA A 11 7.36 -14.27 13.82
C ALA A 11 7.96 -14.16 12.41
N HIS A 12 7.77 -13.02 11.74
CA HIS A 12 8.22 -12.80 10.37
C HIS A 12 9.21 -11.66 10.27
N ASP A 13 10.15 -11.77 9.34
CA ASP A 13 10.98 -10.64 8.94
C ASP A 13 10.13 -9.69 8.10
N CYS A 14 10.25 -8.40 8.38
CA CYS A 14 9.52 -7.37 7.66
C CYS A 14 10.49 -6.43 6.93
N ILE A 15 10.03 -5.94 5.79
CA ILE A 15 10.71 -4.93 5.01
C ILE A 15 9.85 -3.68 5.08
N THR A 16 10.35 -2.64 5.72
CA THR A 16 9.58 -1.42 5.95
C THR A 16 9.88 -0.37 4.89
N PHE A 17 8.83 0.03 4.19
CA PHE A 17 8.85 1.20 3.32
C PHE A 17 8.49 2.40 4.18
N GLU A 18 9.48 3.21 4.52
CA GLU A 18 9.36 4.26 5.54
C GLU A 18 8.35 5.37 5.23
N LYS A 19 7.97 5.53 3.97
CA LYS A 19 6.96 6.53 3.56
C LYS A 19 5.53 6.10 3.82
N VAL A 20 5.31 4.82 4.07
CA VAL A 20 3.96 4.26 4.30
C VAL A 20 3.79 3.87 5.76
N THR A 21 4.86 3.44 6.42
CA THR A 21 4.75 2.88 7.77
C THR A 21 6.03 3.10 8.57
N SER A 22 5.93 2.96 9.89
CA SER A 22 7.08 3.08 10.79
C SER A 22 7.89 1.80 10.84
N PRO A 23 9.23 1.89 11.09
CA PRO A 23 10.06 0.69 11.19
C PRO A 23 9.78 -0.17 12.41
N ASP A 24 9.19 0.38 13.47
CA ASP A 24 8.95 -0.32 14.73
C ASP A 24 7.57 -0.96 14.80
N HIS A 25 6.60 -0.40 14.10
CA HIS A 25 5.21 -0.86 14.12
C HIS A 25 4.47 -0.50 12.85
N TRP A 26 3.50 -1.31 12.49
CA TRP A 26 2.59 -1.05 11.38
C TRP A 26 1.18 -0.86 11.91
N GLN A 27 0.48 0.18 11.44
CA GLN A 27 -0.94 0.38 11.76
C GLN A 27 -1.77 -0.58 10.92
N LEU A 28 -2.48 -1.48 11.57
CA LEU A 28 -3.34 -2.46 10.92
C LEU A 28 -4.74 -2.41 11.52
N GLY A 29 -5.71 -2.92 10.76
CA GLY A 29 -7.11 -2.91 11.15
C GLY A 29 -7.82 -1.60 10.81
N THR A 30 -9.14 -1.61 10.90
CA THR A 30 -10.01 -0.47 10.61
C THR A 30 -10.87 -0.10 11.82
N GLY A 31 -11.27 1.16 11.91
CA GLY A 31 -12.14 1.64 12.97
C GLY A 31 -11.60 1.32 14.36
N LYS A 32 -12.41 0.66 15.18
CA LYS A 32 -12.03 0.27 16.54
C LYS A 32 -10.96 -0.82 16.60
N ALA A 33 -10.80 -1.58 15.52
CA ALA A 33 -9.77 -2.61 15.43
C ALA A 33 -8.41 -2.06 14.98
N ARG A 34 -8.34 -0.78 14.63
CA ARG A 34 -7.09 -0.13 14.24
C ARG A 34 -6.12 -0.10 15.43
N ARG A 35 -4.93 -0.61 15.20
CA ARG A 35 -3.92 -0.71 16.25
C ARG A 35 -2.52 -0.75 15.67
N PRO A 36 -1.51 -0.24 16.43
CA PRO A 36 -0.12 -0.46 16.05
C PRO A 36 0.26 -1.91 16.33
N VAL A 37 0.86 -2.57 15.35
CA VAL A 37 1.35 -3.94 15.49
C VAL A 37 2.87 -3.89 15.44
N PRO A 38 3.58 -4.34 16.48
CA PRO A 38 5.04 -4.35 16.47
C PRO A 38 5.57 -5.24 15.35
N VAL A 39 6.60 -4.76 14.67
CA VAL A 39 7.26 -5.51 13.61
C VAL A 39 8.76 -5.50 13.81
N HIS A 40 9.41 -6.54 13.30
CA HIS A 40 10.85 -6.60 13.21
C HIS A 40 11.27 -6.22 11.78
N SER A 41 11.74 -4.99 11.60
CA SER A 41 12.20 -4.50 10.30
C SER A 41 13.61 -4.95 10.02
N ARG A 42 13.73 -6.03 9.26
CA ARG A 42 15.02 -6.54 8.81
C ARG A 42 15.67 -5.59 7.80
N MET A 43 14.86 -4.87 7.04
CA MET A 43 15.31 -3.89 6.07
C MET A 43 14.35 -2.70 6.09
N ILE A 44 14.91 -1.50 6.03
CA ILE A 44 14.16 -0.25 5.93
C ILE A 44 14.57 0.44 4.64
N VAL A 45 13.61 0.76 3.80
CA VAL A 45 13.86 1.35 2.48
C VAL A 45 13.02 2.61 2.28
N ASN A 46 13.46 3.46 1.38
CA ASN A 46 12.76 4.72 1.08
C ASN A 46 12.04 4.72 -0.27
N THR A 47 12.04 3.60 -0.98
CA THR A 47 11.28 3.44 -2.22
C THR A 47 10.44 2.17 -2.17
N ALA A 48 9.27 2.22 -2.82
CA ALA A 48 8.42 1.04 -2.95
C ALA A 48 9.09 -0.05 -3.79
N GLU A 49 9.81 0.34 -4.82
CA GLU A 49 10.52 -0.59 -5.70
C GLU A 49 11.52 -1.43 -4.92
N ALA A 50 12.30 -0.83 -4.03
CA ALA A 50 13.25 -1.56 -3.20
C ALA A 50 12.54 -2.54 -2.26
N ALA A 51 11.42 -2.14 -1.67
CA ALA A 51 10.63 -3.02 -0.82
C ALA A 51 10.06 -4.21 -1.60
N ILE A 52 9.53 -3.95 -2.78
CA ILE A 52 8.94 -4.98 -3.66
C ILE A 52 10.01 -5.96 -4.13
N GLU A 53 11.17 -5.48 -4.54
CA GLU A 53 12.28 -6.32 -4.96
C GLU A 53 12.76 -7.22 -3.81
N ALA A 54 12.90 -6.67 -2.61
CA ALA A 54 13.31 -7.45 -1.44
C ALA A 54 12.28 -8.53 -1.09
N ALA A 55 10.99 -8.20 -1.12
CA ALA A 55 9.93 -9.17 -0.86
C ALA A 55 9.87 -10.26 -1.94
N THR A 56 10.04 -9.88 -3.21
CA THR A 56 10.10 -10.82 -4.33
C THR A 56 11.28 -11.79 -4.21
N ALA A 57 12.40 -11.31 -3.66
CA ALA A 57 13.57 -12.14 -3.38
C ALA A 57 13.42 -13.03 -2.15
N GLY A 58 12.30 -12.96 -1.45
CA GLY A 58 12.03 -13.83 -0.30
C GLY A 58 12.56 -13.33 1.03
N LEU A 59 12.90 -12.03 1.15
CA LEU A 59 13.43 -11.50 2.40
C LEU A 59 12.40 -11.37 3.51
N GLY A 60 11.12 -11.32 3.18
CA GLY A 60 10.06 -11.23 4.17
C GLY A 60 8.80 -10.55 3.64
N LEU A 61 8.02 -9.99 4.57
CA LEU A 61 6.77 -9.31 4.29
C LEU A 61 7.02 -7.81 4.13
N THR A 62 6.28 -7.17 3.23
CA THR A 62 6.33 -5.72 3.09
C THR A 62 4.92 -5.15 2.99
N ARG A 63 4.84 -3.86 3.28
CA ARG A 63 3.61 -3.10 3.17
C ARG A 63 3.82 -1.91 2.25
N VAL A 64 3.08 -1.90 1.16
CA VAL A 64 3.14 -0.86 0.13
C VAL A 64 1.72 -0.54 -0.32
N LEU A 65 1.56 0.44 -1.19
CA LEU A 65 0.25 0.77 -1.74
C LEU A 65 -0.15 -0.22 -2.84
N SER A 66 -1.44 -0.48 -2.97
CA SER A 66 -1.96 -1.52 -3.86
C SER A 66 -1.52 -1.37 -5.32
N TYR A 67 -1.50 -0.15 -5.85
CA TYR A 67 -1.11 0.08 -7.24
C TYR A 67 0.38 -0.19 -7.48
N GLN A 68 1.21 -0.13 -6.44
CA GLN A 68 2.66 -0.36 -6.54
C GLN A 68 2.99 -1.84 -6.72
N VAL A 69 2.14 -2.73 -6.21
CA VAL A 69 2.34 -4.18 -6.28
C VAL A 69 1.38 -4.89 -7.23
N ALA A 70 0.52 -4.17 -7.91
CA ALA A 70 -0.49 -4.76 -8.77
C ALA A 70 0.10 -5.74 -9.79
N ARG A 71 1.18 -5.37 -10.44
CA ARG A 71 1.84 -6.19 -11.46
C ARG A 71 2.51 -7.44 -10.88
N PRO A 72 3.38 -7.34 -9.86
CA PRO A 72 3.98 -8.54 -9.26
C PRO A 72 2.94 -9.53 -8.70
N VAL A 73 1.86 -9.03 -8.15
CA VAL A 73 0.77 -9.88 -7.64
C VAL A 73 0.05 -10.57 -8.81
N ALA A 74 -0.27 -9.84 -9.88
CA ALA A 74 -0.91 -10.41 -11.06
C ALA A 74 -0.04 -11.47 -11.74
N GLU A 75 1.27 -11.31 -11.71
CA GLU A 75 2.24 -12.24 -12.26
C GLU A 75 2.54 -13.44 -11.33
N GLY A 76 1.96 -13.48 -10.15
CA GLY A 76 2.18 -14.55 -9.17
C GLY A 76 3.53 -14.51 -8.46
N ARG A 77 4.28 -13.40 -8.56
CA ARG A 77 5.57 -13.25 -7.89
C ARG A 77 5.44 -12.83 -6.44
N LEU A 78 4.32 -12.23 -6.08
CA LEU A 78 3.97 -11.85 -4.71
C LEU A 78 2.56 -12.30 -4.40
N GLU A 79 2.31 -12.54 -3.13
CA GLU A 79 1.00 -12.91 -2.62
C GLU A 79 0.54 -11.90 -1.58
N ILE A 80 -0.73 -11.51 -1.63
CA ILE A 80 -1.32 -10.64 -0.62
C ILE A 80 -1.71 -11.50 0.58
N VAL A 81 -1.29 -11.07 1.77
CA VAL A 81 -1.63 -11.72 3.04
C VAL A 81 -2.30 -10.72 3.98
N LEU A 82 -2.97 -11.20 5.01
CA LEU A 82 -3.64 -10.37 6.03
C LEU A 82 -4.67 -9.39 5.45
N GLU A 83 -5.42 -9.83 4.44
CA GLU A 83 -6.41 -8.97 3.77
C GLU A 83 -7.45 -8.39 4.72
N GLY A 84 -7.86 -9.15 5.74
CA GLY A 84 -8.80 -8.68 6.74
C GLY A 84 -8.24 -7.68 7.74
N GLU A 85 -6.94 -7.46 7.74
CA GLU A 85 -6.24 -6.56 8.65
C GLU A 85 -5.81 -5.25 7.99
N GLU A 86 -6.19 -5.01 6.75
CA GLU A 86 -5.84 -3.80 6.04
C GLU A 86 -6.48 -2.57 6.70
N PRO A 87 -5.74 -1.45 6.84
CA PRO A 87 -6.33 -0.19 7.29
C PRO A 87 -7.20 0.44 6.21
N GLU A 88 -7.88 1.54 6.54
CA GLU A 88 -8.66 2.28 5.56
C GLU A 88 -7.78 2.72 4.38
N PRO A 89 -8.33 2.68 3.15
CA PRO A 89 -7.60 3.15 1.98
C PRO A 89 -7.22 4.63 2.09
N TRP A 90 -6.04 4.98 1.58
CA TRP A 90 -5.64 6.38 1.50
C TRP A 90 -6.35 7.06 0.33
N PRO A 91 -6.89 8.26 0.52
CA PRO A 91 -7.48 9.00 -0.58
C PRO A 91 -6.40 9.49 -1.55
N VAL A 92 -6.74 9.47 -2.83
CA VAL A 92 -5.89 10.06 -3.89
C VAL A 92 -6.64 11.25 -4.43
N ASN A 93 -6.04 12.43 -4.35
CA ASN A 93 -6.67 13.69 -4.72
C ASN A 93 -5.87 14.42 -5.79
N LEU A 94 -6.58 15.06 -6.71
CA LEU A 94 -5.98 16.06 -7.58
C LEU A 94 -5.97 17.39 -6.83
N VAL A 95 -4.80 17.97 -6.67
CA VAL A 95 -4.61 19.23 -5.92
C VAL A 95 -4.27 20.35 -6.89
N TYR A 96 -4.96 21.47 -6.77
CA TYR A 96 -4.71 22.65 -7.59
C TYR A 96 -4.89 23.92 -6.75
N GLY A 97 -4.38 25.06 -7.26
CA GLY A 97 -4.40 26.31 -6.52
C GLY A 97 -5.78 26.91 -6.35
N ASP A 98 -5.91 27.79 -5.37
CA ASP A 98 -7.13 28.55 -5.10
C ASP A 98 -7.46 29.52 -6.24
N GLY A 99 -8.73 29.87 -6.35
CA GLY A 99 -9.23 30.88 -7.27
C GLY A 99 -9.97 30.30 -8.48
N LEU A 100 -10.12 31.10 -9.52
CA LEU A 100 -10.81 30.66 -10.73
C LEU A 100 -10.03 29.54 -11.41
N VAL A 101 -10.71 28.43 -11.67
CA VAL A 101 -10.11 27.29 -12.39
C VAL A 101 -10.08 27.61 -13.87
N PRO A 102 -8.88 27.77 -14.48
CA PRO A 102 -8.80 27.97 -15.91
C PRO A 102 -9.42 26.82 -16.71
N GLN A 103 -9.95 27.11 -17.87
CA GLN A 103 -10.58 26.09 -18.71
C GLN A 103 -9.66 24.92 -19.05
N LYS A 104 -8.38 25.20 -19.26
CA LYS A 104 -7.36 24.16 -19.52
C LYS A 104 -7.22 23.21 -18.33
N LEU A 105 -7.21 23.74 -17.10
CA LEU A 105 -7.10 22.94 -15.89
C LEU A 105 -8.36 22.11 -15.67
N ARG A 106 -9.53 22.70 -15.89
CA ARG A 106 -10.81 21.97 -15.80
C ARG A 106 -10.85 20.84 -16.81
N ALA A 107 -10.44 21.07 -18.04
CA ALA A 107 -10.38 20.04 -19.07
C ALA A 107 -9.44 18.90 -18.67
N PHE A 108 -8.29 19.22 -18.06
CA PHE A 108 -7.37 18.22 -17.54
C PHE A 108 -7.99 17.40 -16.40
N ILE A 109 -8.64 18.06 -15.45
CA ILE A 109 -9.29 17.38 -14.32
C ILE A 109 -10.38 16.43 -14.83
N ASP A 110 -11.23 16.92 -15.73
CA ASP A 110 -12.34 16.14 -16.32
C ASP A 110 -11.82 14.93 -17.11
N PHE A 111 -10.63 15.05 -17.70
CA PHE A 111 -9.97 13.96 -18.40
C PHE A 111 -9.32 12.96 -17.43
N ALA A 112 -8.57 13.47 -16.45
CA ALA A 112 -7.72 12.66 -15.60
C ALA A 112 -8.48 11.96 -14.48
N ALA A 113 -9.45 12.62 -13.83
CA ALA A 113 -10.13 12.07 -12.65
C ALA A 113 -10.79 10.71 -12.90
N PRO A 114 -11.64 10.53 -13.93
CA PRO A 114 -12.24 9.20 -14.15
C PRO A 114 -11.23 8.14 -14.54
N ARG A 115 -10.14 8.52 -15.21
CA ARG A 115 -9.08 7.58 -15.57
C ARG A 115 -8.27 7.14 -14.36
N LEU A 116 -7.99 8.05 -13.44
CA LEU A 116 -7.32 7.72 -12.17
C LEU A 116 -8.21 6.85 -11.31
N GLU A 117 -9.49 7.14 -11.20
CA GLU A 117 -10.43 6.29 -10.48
C GLU A 117 -10.44 4.86 -11.01
N ALA A 118 -10.47 4.70 -12.33
CA ALA A 118 -10.45 3.38 -12.96
C ALA A 118 -9.12 2.68 -12.74
N ALA A 119 -7.98 3.39 -12.86
CA ALA A 119 -6.64 2.82 -12.74
C ALA A 119 -6.32 2.42 -11.29
N LEU A 120 -6.83 3.17 -10.31
CA LEU A 120 -6.55 2.93 -8.89
C LEU A 120 -7.59 2.03 -8.22
N ARG A 121 -8.65 1.66 -8.93
CA ARG A 121 -9.66 0.73 -8.38
C ARG A 121 -9.01 -0.63 -8.14
N PRO A 122 -9.15 -1.18 -6.91
CA PRO A 122 -8.61 -2.51 -6.64
C PRO A 122 -9.23 -3.54 -7.59
N PRO A 123 -8.45 -4.53 -8.05
CA PRO A 123 -9.01 -5.61 -8.84
C PRO A 123 -10.08 -6.35 -8.03
N ALA A 124 -11.11 -6.85 -8.72
CA ALA A 124 -12.12 -7.66 -8.08
C ALA A 124 -11.43 -8.87 -7.43
N ARG A 125 -11.66 -9.06 -6.14
CA ARG A 125 -11.14 -10.23 -5.42
C ARG A 125 -12.06 -11.42 -5.71
N PRO A 126 -11.49 -12.58 -6.00
CA PRO A 126 -12.30 -13.78 -6.19
C PRO A 126 -13.02 -14.21 -4.92
#